data_bcf14f3c359f9224623a127b4591373c
#
_entry.id   bcf14f3c359f9224623a127b4591373c
#
_cell.length_a   1.000
_cell.length_b   1.000
_cell.length_c   1.000
_cell.angle_alpha   90.00
_cell.angle_beta   90.00
_cell.angle_gamma   90.00
#
_symmetry.space_group_name_H-M   'P 1'
#
loop_
_entity.id
_entity.type
_entity.pdbx_description
1 polymer ?
#
loop_
_entity_poly.entity_id
_entity_poly.type
_entity_poly.pdbx_seq_one_letter_code
_entity_poly.pdbx_strand_id
1 'polypeptide(L)'
;GMPTGRSWELDWDDLEALRKLPRIEYISAICWGNQRNMSHQDHKGEFGLMGYSPDMQQIAPQQILMGRYLNEVDELRQRKVCVIGLQVWRDLFPGGEDPTGKTIQIGSSYFTVVGVTKPLGGMMAFSDPERTVVIPALLVQQMYGLGRTIDMLALTGYADEPTQEVIQDCRQSIAARHLIAPDDKKAIYFQ
;
A
#
# COMPACT_ATOMS: atom_id res chain seq x y z
N GLY A 1 18.81 22.88 20.52
CA GLY A 1 19.17 21.70 19.76
C GLY A 1 18.25 20.56 20.09
N MET A 2 17.69 19.91 19.08
CA MET A 2 16.88 18.69 19.31
C MET A 2 17.80 17.55 19.70
N PRO A 3 17.33 16.60 20.55
CA PRO A 3 18.18 15.48 20.98
C PRO A 3 18.62 14.63 19.80
N THR A 4 19.89 14.38 19.69
CA THR A 4 20.46 13.43 18.74
C THR A 4 20.04 12.00 19.12
N GLY A 5 19.58 11.21 18.17
CA GLY A 5 19.26 9.80 18.40
C GLY A 5 17.76 9.47 18.61
N ARG A 6 16.86 10.42 18.39
CA ARG A 6 15.44 10.14 18.43
C ARG A 6 15.01 9.42 17.17
N SER A 7 14.52 8.18 17.28
CA SER A 7 13.83 7.49 16.18
C SER A 7 12.37 7.93 16.14
N TRP A 8 11.83 8.03 14.94
CA TRP A 8 10.40 8.26 14.71
C TRP A 8 9.93 7.36 13.58
N GLU A 9 8.66 7.06 13.58
CA GLU A 9 8.04 6.17 12.60
C GLU A 9 6.77 6.81 12.06
N LEU A 10 6.52 6.61 10.76
CA LEU A 10 5.25 7.01 10.16
C LEU A 10 4.11 6.16 10.72
N ASP A 11 2.96 6.78 10.95
CA ASP A 11 1.76 6.11 11.43
C ASP A 11 0.49 6.60 10.74
N TRP A 12 -0.65 6.01 11.09
CA TRP A 12 -1.93 6.39 10.51
C TRP A 12 -2.35 7.83 10.84
N ASP A 13 -1.91 8.38 11.96
CA ASP A 13 -2.21 9.77 12.31
C ASP A 13 -1.45 10.73 11.38
N ASP A 14 -0.24 10.37 10.95
CA ASP A 14 0.49 11.11 9.93
C ASP A 14 -0.25 11.10 8.60
N LEU A 15 -0.73 9.92 8.16
CA LEU A 15 -1.50 9.79 6.94
C LEU A 15 -2.76 10.68 6.98
N GLU A 16 -3.52 10.65 8.06
CA GLU A 16 -4.72 11.44 8.22
C GLU A 16 -4.42 12.95 8.26
N ALA A 17 -3.32 13.35 8.88
CA ALA A 17 -2.89 14.74 8.90
C ALA A 17 -2.51 15.23 7.49
N LEU A 18 -1.77 14.43 6.73
CA LEU A 18 -1.39 14.75 5.35
C LEU A 18 -2.60 14.78 4.41
N ARG A 19 -3.54 13.84 4.58
CA ARG A 19 -4.77 13.79 3.78
C ARG A 19 -5.59 15.07 3.87
N LYS A 20 -5.52 15.79 4.98
CA LYS A 20 -6.23 17.06 5.20
C LYS A 20 -5.56 18.27 4.57
N LEU A 21 -4.33 18.14 4.11
CA LEU A 21 -3.61 19.24 3.47
C LEU A 21 -4.25 19.59 2.12
N PRO A 22 -4.50 20.88 1.83
CA PRO A 22 -5.31 21.26 0.67
C PRO A 22 -4.66 20.96 -0.69
N ARG A 23 -3.33 20.81 -0.75
CA ARG A 23 -2.61 20.47 -1.99
C ARG A 23 -2.54 18.98 -2.28
N ILE A 24 -2.91 18.13 -1.34
CA ILE A 24 -2.84 16.67 -1.50
C ILE A 24 -4.14 16.17 -2.13
N GLU A 25 -4.01 15.47 -3.26
CA GLU A 25 -5.15 14.84 -3.95
C GLU A 25 -5.35 13.39 -3.51
N TYR A 26 -4.30 12.58 -3.61
CA TYR A 26 -4.32 11.16 -3.25
C TYR A 26 -3.20 10.84 -2.29
N ILE A 27 -3.48 9.94 -1.35
CA ILE A 27 -2.49 9.44 -0.41
C ILE A 27 -2.76 7.98 -0.07
N SER A 28 -1.70 7.18 -0.05
CA SER A 28 -1.76 5.76 0.32
C SER A 28 -0.69 5.43 1.33
N ALA A 29 -1.06 4.62 2.31
CA ALA A 29 -0.09 3.88 3.11
C ALA A 29 0.56 2.79 2.26
N ILE A 30 1.82 2.47 2.58
CA ILE A 30 2.53 1.31 2.05
C ILE A 30 3.07 0.53 3.24
N CYS A 31 2.61 -0.69 3.40
CA CYS A 31 3.08 -1.63 4.42
C CYS A 31 3.65 -2.87 3.72
N TRP A 32 4.91 -3.18 4.00
CA TRP A 32 5.59 -4.32 3.39
C TRP A 32 5.25 -5.61 4.13
N GLY A 33 4.61 -6.54 3.42
CA GLY A 33 4.31 -7.87 3.94
C GLY A 33 5.36 -8.92 3.57
N ASN A 34 6.39 -8.54 2.79
CA ASN A 34 7.48 -9.38 2.31
C ASN A 34 6.99 -10.53 1.40
N GLN A 35 7.86 -11.47 1.11
CA GLN A 35 7.51 -12.69 0.37
C GLN A 35 6.82 -13.67 1.32
N ARG A 36 5.70 -14.22 0.89
CA ARG A 36 4.90 -15.14 1.70
C ARG A 36 4.46 -16.35 0.88
N ASN A 37 4.37 -17.49 1.55
CA ASN A 37 3.74 -18.67 0.99
C ASN A 37 2.23 -18.47 0.94
N MET A 38 1.65 -18.66 -0.22
CA MET A 38 0.22 -18.50 -0.46
C MET A 38 -0.33 -19.70 -1.19
N SER A 39 -1.60 -19.99 -0.97
CA SER A 39 -2.23 -21.16 -1.60
C SER A 39 -3.69 -20.92 -1.92
N HIS A 40 -4.15 -21.65 -2.94
CA HIS A 40 -5.56 -21.85 -3.26
C HIS A 40 -5.75 -23.33 -3.58
N GLN A 41 -6.54 -24.02 -2.75
CA GLN A 41 -6.68 -25.49 -2.84
C GLN A 41 -5.30 -26.17 -2.83
N ASP A 42 -4.99 -27.00 -3.84
CA ASP A 42 -3.72 -27.71 -3.93
C ASP A 42 -2.60 -26.90 -4.59
N HIS A 43 -2.91 -25.70 -5.08
CA HIS A 43 -1.94 -24.86 -5.75
C HIS A 43 -1.28 -23.91 -4.76
N LYS A 44 0.05 -23.87 -4.79
CA LYS A 44 0.87 -23.10 -3.85
C LYS A 44 1.93 -22.32 -4.60
N GLY A 45 2.35 -21.21 -4.00
CA GLY A 45 3.46 -20.41 -4.49
C GLY A 45 3.95 -19.43 -3.44
N GLU A 46 5.09 -18.84 -3.71
CA GLU A 46 5.64 -17.76 -2.92
C GLU A 46 5.50 -16.45 -3.70
N PHE A 47 4.83 -15.47 -3.11
CA PHE A 47 4.53 -14.19 -3.73
C PHE A 47 4.76 -13.05 -2.77
N GLY A 48 4.97 -11.85 -3.32
CA GLY A 48 5.04 -10.63 -2.54
C GLY A 48 3.69 -10.27 -1.94
N LEU A 49 3.71 -9.80 -0.70
CA LEU A 49 2.54 -9.24 -0.02
C LEU A 49 2.76 -7.77 0.24
N MET A 50 1.83 -6.94 -0.22
CA MET A 50 1.85 -5.50 0.00
C MET A 50 0.52 -5.06 0.59
N GLY A 51 0.59 -4.14 1.55
CA GLY A 51 -0.56 -3.45 2.08
C GLY A 51 -0.64 -2.04 1.53
N TYR A 52 -1.77 -1.68 0.90
CA TYR A 52 -2.00 -0.36 0.35
C TYR A 52 -3.33 0.21 0.82
N SER A 53 -3.45 1.53 0.75
CA SER A 53 -4.74 2.22 0.76
C SER A 53 -5.36 2.23 -0.64
N PRO A 54 -6.67 2.43 -0.76
CA PRO A 54 -7.35 2.44 -2.07
C PRO A 54 -6.81 3.46 -3.07
N ASP A 55 -6.33 4.61 -2.59
CA ASP A 55 -5.77 5.67 -3.44
C ASP A 55 -4.54 5.24 -4.24
N MET A 56 -3.91 4.09 -3.89
CA MET A 56 -2.77 3.59 -4.66
C MET A 56 -3.12 3.37 -6.13
N GLN A 57 -4.35 3.00 -6.44
CA GLN A 57 -4.79 2.84 -7.84
C GLN A 57 -4.76 4.16 -8.61
N GLN A 58 -4.96 5.28 -7.94
CA GLN A 58 -4.85 6.61 -8.56
C GLN A 58 -3.40 7.08 -8.67
N ILE A 59 -2.56 6.71 -7.70
CA ILE A 59 -1.15 7.11 -7.63
C ILE A 59 -0.30 6.30 -8.63
N ALA A 60 -0.47 4.98 -8.62
CA ALA A 60 0.27 4.03 -9.45
C ALA A 60 -0.72 3.05 -10.08
N PRO A 61 -1.48 3.47 -11.11
CA PRO A 61 -2.57 2.68 -11.65
C PRO A 61 -2.10 1.38 -12.28
N GLN A 62 -2.89 0.33 -12.06
CA GLN A 62 -2.75 -0.97 -12.68
C GLN A 62 -3.92 -1.18 -13.64
N GLN A 63 -3.74 -2.02 -14.66
CA GLN A 63 -4.85 -2.47 -15.48
C GLN A 63 -5.64 -3.53 -14.71
N ILE A 64 -6.94 -3.30 -14.54
CA ILE A 64 -7.84 -4.29 -13.93
C ILE A 64 -8.30 -5.25 -15.02
N LEU A 65 -7.92 -6.52 -14.88
CA LEU A 65 -8.28 -7.59 -15.82
C LEU A 65 -9.60 -8.23 -15.46
N MET A 66 -9.87 -8.40 -14.19
CA MET A 66 -11.10 -8.98 -13.64
C MET A 66 -11.43 -8.30 -12.31
N GLY A 67 -12.71 -8.16 -12.00
CA GLY A 67 -13.16 -7.63 -10.74
C GLY A 67 -12.85 -6.14 -10.55
N ARG A 68 -12.37 -5.79 -9.37
CA ARG A 68 -12.12 -4.41 -8.94
C ARG A 68 -10.85 -4.29 -8.11
N TYR A 69 -10.42 -3.05 -7.89
CA TYR A 69 -9.36 -2.74 -6.93
C TYR A 69 -9.94 -2.58 -5.51
N LEU A 70 -9.06 -2.37 -4.51
CA LEU A 70 -9.49 -2.04 -3.15
C LEU A 70 -10.31 -0.75 -3.15
N ASN A 71 -11.29 -0.66 -2.27
CA ASN A 71 -12.10 0.53 -2.08
C ASN A 71 -12.10 1.00 -0.63
N GLU A 72 -12.69 2.18 -0.38
CA GLU A 72 -12.73 2.80 0.95
C GLU A 72 -13.43 1.93 1.99
N VAL A 73 -14.44 1.16 1.59
CA VAL A 73 -15.16 0.28 2.51
C VAL A 73 -14.29 -0.89 2.94
N ASP A 74 -13.44 -1.41 2.05
CA ASP A 74 -12.48 -2.46 2.40
C ASP A 74 -11.52 -1.97 3.48
N GLU A 75 -11.00 -0.74 3.33
CA GLU A 75 -10.11 -0.13 4.32
C GLU A 75 -10.85 0.14 5.64
N LEU A 76 -11.97 0.82 5.57
CA LEU A 76 -12.74 1.25 6.74
C LEU A 76 -13.21 0.06 7.59
N ARG A 77 -13.69 -0.99 6.94
CA ARG A 77 -14.19 -2.20 7.61
C ARG A 77 -13.16 -3.29 7.78
N GLN A 78 -11.92 -3.04 7.39
CA GLN A 78 -10.81 -3.99 7.49
C GLN A 78 -11.19 -5.35 6.89
N ARG A 79 -11.75 -5.32 5.69
CA ARG A 79 -12.19 -6.53 5.00
C ARG A 79 -11.00 -7.38 4.58
N LYS A 80 -11.10 -8.68 4.80
CA LYS A 80 -10.10 -9.64 4.32
C LYS A 80 -10.32 -9.91 2.83
N VAL A 81 -9.94 -8.94 2.02
CA VAL A 81 -9.99 -9.00 0.56
C VAL A 81 -8.62 -8.79 -0.02
N CYS A 82 -8.37 -9.30 -1.22
CA CYS A 82 -7.11 -9.11 -1.91
C CYS A 82 -7.29 -8.85 -3.40
N VAL A 83 -6.35 -8.12 -3.96
CA VAL A 83 -6.17 -7.93 -5.40
C VAL A 83 -4.88 -8.65 -5.78
N ILE A 84 -4.95 -9.55 -6.76
CA ILE A 84 -3.83 -10.40 -7.13
C ILE A 84 -3.26 -10.01 -8.49
N GLY A 85 -1.94 -10.08 -8.61
CA GLY A 85 -1.24 -9.89 -9.88
C GLY A 85 -1.50 -11.04 -10.86
N LEU A 86 -1.27 -10.77 -12.14
CA LEU A 86 -1.54 -11.72 -13.22
C LEU A 86 -0.83 -13.07 -13.01
N GLN A 87 0.43 -13.06 -12.58
CA GLN A 87 1.18 -14.30 -12.38
C GLN A 87 0.68 -15.09 -11.17
N VAL A 88 0.25 -14.40 -10.11
CA VAL A 88 -0.40 -15.05 -8.97
C VAL A 88 -1.66 -15.78 -9.42
N TRP A 89 -2.47 -15.14 -10.25
CA TRP A 89 -3.67 -15.76 -10.81
C TRP A 89 -3.34 -17.00 -11.63
N ARG A 90 -2.35 -16.91 -12.50
CA ARG A 90 -1.93 -18.05 -13.34
C ARG A 90 -1.43 -19.24 -12.50
N ASP A 91 -0.67 -18.96 -11.44
CA ASP A 91 -0.07 -20.01 -10.60
C ASP A 91 -1.09 -20.66 -9.66
N LEU A 92 -1.98 -19.88 -9.06
CA LEU A 92 -2.95 -20.38 -8.08
C LEU A 92 -4.27 -20.83 -8.69
N PHE A 93 -4.59 -20.36 -9.91
CA PHE A 93 -5.80 -20.72 -10.65
C PHE A 93 -5.45 -21.20 -12.06
N PRO A 94 -4.67 -22.30 -12.19
CA PRO A 94 -4.12 -22.72 -13.49
C PRO A 94 -5.16 -23.17 -14.52
N GLY A 95 -6.40 -23.44 -14.07
CA GLY A 95 -7.53 -23.70 -14.96
C GLY A 95 -8.06 -22.47 -15.70
N GLY A 96 -7.55 -21.27 -15.36
CA GLY A 96 -7.96 -20.02 -16.00
C GLY A 96 -9.33 -19.51 -15.59
N GLU A 97 -9.90 -20.07 -14.52
CA GLU A 97 -11.20 -19.62 -13.98
C GLU A 97 -11.13 -18.22 -13.39
N ASP A 98 -12.26 -17.53 -13.36
CA ASP A 98 -12.38 -16.23 -12.68
C ASP A 98 -12.17 -16.44 -11.17
N PRO A 99 -11.15 -15.84 -10.56
CA PRO A 99 -10.86 -16.05 -9.14
C PRO A 99 -11.69 -15.17 -8.21
N THR A 100 -12.46 -14.21 -8.74
CA THR A 100 -13.23 -13.28 -7.90
C THR A 100 -14.26 -14.01 -7.06
N GLY A 101 -14.29 -13.70 -5.77
CA GLY A 101 -15.13 -14.38 -4.79
C GLY A 101 -14.53 -15.65 -4.20
N LYS A 102 -13.44 -16.17 -4.77
CA LYS A 102 -12.69 -17.30 -4.22
C LYS A 102 -11.64 -16.83 -3.24
N THR A 103 -11.11 -17.72 -2.41
CA THR A 103 -10.17 -17.37 -1.34
C THR A 103 -8.76 -17.82 -1.62
N ILE A 104 -7.81 -17.04 -1.13
CA ILE A 104 -6.39 -17.39 -1.05
C ILE A 104 -6.00 -17.45 0.42
N GLN A 105 -5.24 -18.47 0.80
CA GLN A 105 -4.67 -18.58 2.13
C GLN A 105 -3.30 -17.91 2.16
N ILE A 106 -3.10 -17.00 3.12
CA ILE A 106 -1.82 -16.34 3.40
C ILE A 106 -1.54 -16.55 4.89
N GLY A 107 -0.54 -17.37 5.21
CA GLY A 107 -0.32 -17.81 6.59
C GLY A 107 -1.54 -18.58 7.11
N SER A 108 -2.10 -18.14 8.22
CA SER A 108 -3.32 -18.72 8.81
C SER A 108 -4.61 -17.98 8.41
N SER A 109 -4.50 -16.97 7.57
CA SER A 109 -5.64 -16.12 7.18
C SER A 109 -6.10 -16.41 5.76
N TYR A 110 -7.40 -16.22 5.52
CA TYR A 110 -8.02 -16.36 4.20
C TYR A 110 -8.47 -15.00 3.69
N PHE A 111 -8.14 -14.71 2.44
CA PHE A 111 -8.52 -13.45 1.78
C PHE A 111 -9.37 -13.75 0.55
N THR A 112 -10.47 -13.06 0.41
CA THR A 112 -11.32 -13.16 -0.78
C THR A 112 -10.73 -12.33 -1.91
N VAL A 113 -10.54 -12.94 -3.07
CA VAL A 113 -10.07 -12.25 -4.28
C VAL A 113 -11.19 -11.34 -4.78
N VAL A 114 -10.90 -10.05 -4.94
CA VAL A 114 -11.83 -9.06 -5.49
C VAL A 114 -11.41 -8.57 -6.88
N GLY A 115 -10.14 -8.76 -7.26
CA GLY A 115 -9.67 -8.35 -8.57
C GLY A 115 -8.35 -8.98 -8.96
N VAL A 116 -8.10 -8.96 -10.26
CA VAL A 116 -6.82 -9.35 -10.88
C VAL A 116 -6.30 -8.17 -11.66
N THR A 117 -5.01 -7.85 -11.49
CA THR A 117 -4.39 -6.70 -12.12
C THR A 117 -3.10 -7.07 -12.83
N LYS A 118 -2.69 -6.24 -13.78
CA LYS A 118 -1.35 -6.26 -14.37
C LYS A 118 -0.79 -4.84 -14.48
N PRO A 119 0.54 -4.68 -14.55
CA PRO A 119 1.15 -3.37 -14.74
C PRO A 119 0.71 -2.70 -16.05
N LEU A 120 0.55 -1.37 -16.00
CA LEU A 120 0.38 -0.56 -17.22
C LEU A 120 1.70 -0.25 -17.92
N GLY A 121 2.84 -0.63 -17.34
CA GLY A 121 4.17 -0.33 -17.82
C GLY A 121 4.68 1.04 -17.37
N GLY A 122 6.01 1.19 -17.33
CA GLY A 122 6.67 2.48 -17.07
C GLY A 122 6.55 3.05 -15.66
N MET A 123 5.94 2.34 -14.72
CA MET A 123 5.70 2.82 -13.37
C MET A 123 6.72 2.28 -12.37
N MET A 124 6.99 3.06 -11.33
CA MET A 124 7.78 2.59 -10.19
C MET A 124 7.13 1.36 -9.57
N ALA A 125 7.89 0.28 -9.50
CA ALA A 125 7.48 -0.91 -8.80
C ALA A 125 8.32 -1.07 -7.54
N PHE A 126 7.68 -1.02 -6.37
CA PHE A 126 8.30 -1.41 -5.11
C PHE A 126 8.49 -2.93 -5.00
N SER A 127 7.87 -3.65 -5.92
CA SER A 127 7.88 -5.10 -6.04
C SER A 127 7.55 -5.47 -7.48
N ASP A 128 7.60 -6.75 -7.83
CA ASP A 128 7.07 -7.24 -9.10
C ASP A 128 5.54 -7.30 -9.03
N PRO A 129 4.81 -6.37 -9.68
CA PRO A 129 3.35 -6.28 -9.52
C PRO A 129 2.62 -7.54 -9.99
N GLU A 130 3.14 -8.25 -10.99
CA GLU A 130 2.50 -9.48 -11.48
C GLU A 130 2.58 -10.62 -10.47
N ARG A 131 3.59 -10.59 -9.58
CA ARG A 131 3.81 -11.59 -8.53
C ARG A 131 3.47 -11.06 -7.14
N THR A 132 2.60 -10.08 -7.06
CA THR A 132 2.23 -9.43 -5.80
C THR A 132 0.76 -9.59 -5.51
N VAL A 133 0.44 -9.82 -4.24
CA VAL A 133 -0.91 -9.78 -3.68
C VAL A 133 -1.02 -8.53 -2.82
N VAL A 134 -2.05 -7.73 -3.09
CA VAL A 134 -2.32 -6.48 -2.36
C VAL A 134 -3.52 -6.69 -1.44
N ILE A 135 -3.37 -6.33 -0.18
CA ILE A 135 -4.43 -6.32 0.83
C ILE A 135 -4.52 -4.94 1.46
N PRO A 136 -5.60 -4.62 2.20
CA PRO A 136 -5.64 -3.39 2.98
C PRO A 136 -4.44 -3.28 3.93
N ALA A 137 -3.80 -2.11 3.95
CA ALA A 137 -2.53 -1.92 4.68
C ALA A 137 -2.63 -2.27 6.16
N LEU A 138 -3.75 -1.93 6.81
CA LEU A 138 -3.97 -2.22 8.23
C LEU A 138 -3.92 -3.72 8.53
N LEU A 139 -4.34 -4.57 7.58
CA LEU A 139 -4.30 -6.03 7.76
C LEU A 139 -2.87 -6.57 7.77
N VAL A 140 -1.95 -5.99 6.98
CA VAL A 140 -0.53 -6.34 7.07
C VAL A 140 0.01 -6.05 8.46
N GLN A 141 -0.31 -4.89 9.01
CA GLN A 141 0.11 -4.51 10.36
C GLN A 141 -0.43 -5.48 11.42
N GLN A 142 -1.70 -5.84 11.32
CA GLN A 142 -2.33 -6.77 12.27
C GLN A 142 -1.75 -8.19 12.17
N MET A 143 -1.54 -8.69 10.95
CA MET A 143 -1.03 -10.04 10.73
C MET A 143 0.38 -10.24 11.29
N TYR A 144 1.21 -9.23 11.26
CA TYR A 144 2.64 -9.32 11.61
C TYR A 144 3.01 -8.52 12.85
N GLY A 145 2.04 -8.03 13.60
CA GLY A 145 2.27 -7.35 14.87
C GLY A 145 3.06 -6.05 14.73
N LEU A 146 2.87 -5.32 13.64
CA LEU A 146 3.61 -4.09 13.35
C LEU A 146 3.02 -2.84 14.01
N GLY A 147 2.00 -2.99 14.85
CA GLY A 147 1.33 -1.86 15.50
C GLY A 147 0.64 -0.95 14.49
N ARG A 148 0.89 0.36 14.57
CA ARG A 148 0.34 1.37 13.66
C ARG A 148 1.37 1.95 12.70
N THR A 149 2.57 1.39 12.66
CA THR A 149 3.67 1.85 11.81
C THR A 149 3.36 1.65 10.34
N ILE A 150 3.62 2.68 9.54
CA ILE A 150 3.55 2.66 8.07
C ILE A 150 4.98 2.71 7.57
N ASP A 151 5.35 1.81 6.65
CA ASP A 151 6.71 1.75 6.11
C ASP A 151 7.00 2.93 5.19
N MET A 152 6.04 3.28 4.33
CA MET A 152 6.14 4.42 3.42
C MET A 152 4.75 5.05 3.21
N LEU A 153 4.76 6.29 2.75
CA LEU A 153 3.57 6.96 2.22
C LEU A 153 3.82 7.30 0.75
N ALA A 154 2.86 6.97 -0.09
CA ALA A 154 2.79 7.47 -1.46
C ALA A 154 1.69 8.54 -1.53
N LEU A 155 1.98 9.64 -2.20
CA LEU A 155 1.00 10.71 -2.36
C LEU A 155 1.21 11.49 -3.65
N THR A 156 0.15 12.14 -4.09
CA THR A 156 0.18 13.09 -5.21
C THR A 156 -0.50 14.39 -4.81
N GLY A 157 0.03 15.50 -5.30
CA GLY A 157 -0.66 16.79 -5.25
C GLY A 157 -1.60 16.95 -6.44
N TYR A 158 -2.49 17.93 -6.37
CA TYR A 158 -3.29 18.31 -7.53
C TYR A 158 -2.38 18.77 -8.68
N ALA A 159 -2.83 18.55 -9.93
CA ALA A 159 -2.00 18.73 -11.12
C ALA A 159 -1.46 20.16 -11.30
N ASP A 160 -2.18 21.17 -10.79
CA ASP A 160 -1.81 22.57 -10.87
C ASP A 160 -0.95 23.06 -9.68
N GLU A 161 -0.70 22.22 -8.70
CA GLU A 161 0.11 22.56 -7.54
C GLU A 161 1.60 22.32 -7.80
N PRO A 162 2.48 23.29 -7.44
CA PRO A 162 3.91 23.09 -7.56
C PRO A 162 4.40 21.94 -6.64
N THR A 163 5.15 21.00 -7.22
CA THR A 163 5.66 19.85 -6.48
C THR A 163 6.45 20.23 -5.23
N GLN A 164 7.25 21.30 -5.32
CA GLN A 164 8.06 21.75 -4.17
C GLN A 164 7.20 22.25 -3.01
N GLU A 165 6.07 22.87 -3.29
CA GLU A 165 5.16 23.32 -2.24
C GLU A 165 4.42 22.15 -1.60
N VAL A 166 4.04 21.14 -2.38
CA VAL A 166 3.45 19.91 -1.86
C VAL A 166 4.43 19.20 -0.92
N ILE A 167 5.69 19.05 -1.34
CA ILE A 167 6.75 18.47 -0.52
C ILE A 167 6.95 19.26 0.77
N GLN A 168 6.97 20.58 0.69
CA GLN A 168 7.17 21.43 1.86
C GLN A 168 6.02 21.33 2.86
N ASP A 169 4.78 21.31 2.39
CA ASP A 169 3.61 21.11 3.24
C ASP A 169 3.70 19.77 4.00
N CYS A 170 4.09 18.72 3.30
CA CYS A 170 4.28 17.40 3.91
C CYS A 170 5.41 17.40 4.95
N ARG A 171 6.54 18.02 4.65
CA ARG A 171 7.67 18.15 5.59
C ARG A 171 7.26 18.88 6.86
N GLN A 172 6.58 19.98 6.73
CA GLN A 172 6.14 20.77 7.88
C GLN A 172 5.17 19.99 8.77
N SER A 173 4.21 19.29 8.17
CA SER A 173 3.25 18.47 8.91
C SER A 173 3.92 17.34 9.68
N ILE A 174 4.79 16.58 9.02
CA ILE A 174 5.50 15.45 9.65
C ILE A 174 6.47 15.96 10.72
N ALA A 175 7.21 17.02 10.42
CA ALA A 175 8.17 17.60 11.36
C ALA A 175 7.49 18.07 12.64
N ALA A 176 6.34 18.75 12.53
CA ALA A 176 5.59 19.23 13.68
C ALA A 176 5.07 18.08 14.55
N ARG A 177 4.60 17.00 13.92
CA ARG A 177 4.06 15.84 14.65
C ARG A 177 5.13 15.04 15.38
N HIS A 178 6.35 14.96 14.81
CA HIS A 178 7.44 14.13 15.35
C HIS A 178 8.55 14.95 16.02
N LEU A 179 8.36 16.25 16.15
CA LEU A 179 9.33 17.17 16.77
C LEU A 179 10.72 17.10 16.13
N ILE A 180 10.78 17.04 14.81
CA ILE A 180 12.00 17.05 14.00
C ILE A 180 12.12 18.37 13.23
N ALA A 181 13.33 18.72 12.81
CA ALA A 181 13.54 19.92 12.01
C ALA A 181 12.98 19.70 10.59
N PRO A 182 12.19 20.64 10.03
CA PRO A 182 11.59 20.47 8.70
C PRO A 182 12.62 20.38 7.56
N ASP A 183 13.83 20.89 7.76
CA ASP A 183 14.92 20.86 6.80
C ASP A 183 15.89 19.67 6.99
N ASP A 184 15.60 18.78 7.94
CA ASP A 184 16.41 17.58 8.16
C ASP A 184 16.18 16.56 7.03
N LYS A 185 17.06 16.60 6.03
CA LYS A 185 17.01 15.70 4.88
C LYS A 185 17.28 14.23 5.21
N LYS A 186 17.80 13.95 6.39
CA LYS A 186 18.03 12.57 6.85
C LYS A 186 16.79 11.98 7.48
N ALA A 187 15.95 12.83 8.08
CA ALA A 187 14.72 12.39 8.71
C ALA A 187 13.57 12.23 7.70
N ILE A 188 13.50 13.11 6.68
CA ILE A 188 12.40 13.12 5.72
C ILE A 188 12.97 13.18 4.29
N TYR A 189 12.69 12.14 3.51
CA TYR A 189 13.15 12.01 2.13
C TYR A 189 11.96 11.96 1.18
N PHE A 190 12.06 12.71 0.07
CA PHE A 190 11.08 12.70 -1.02
C PHE A 190 11.77 12.34 -2.33
N GLN A 191 11.14 11.50 -3.10
CA GLN A 191 11.54 11.14 -4.47
C GLN A 191 10.67 11.85 -5.50
#